data_f975ac7454a9e5d5f983899de2cc63d1
#
_entry.id   f975ac7454a9e5d5f983899de2cc63d1
#
_cell.length_a   1.000
_cell.length_b   1.000
_cell.length_c   1.000
_cell.angle_alpha   90.00
_cell.angle_beta   90.00
_cell.angle_gamma   90.00
#
_symmetry.space_group_name_H-M   'P 1'
#
loop_
_entity.id
_entity.type
_entity.pdbx_description
1 polymer ?
#
loop_
_entity_poly.entity_id
_entity_poly.type
_entity_poly.pdbx_seq_one_letter_code
_entity_poly.pdbx_strand_id
1 'polypeptide(L)'
;MILTQNIIANVAIWIVLIISVVGILPQIFLNYKVKSTKGLSNAYILIHLYGWIVNLFYVYCLDLPIAYKVIAPLSLLLVFILAFQCAFYNKRKAARRSIKLYCVNFFIIFLLFGSIVLAIDFPYEIGHLAGWISVVI
;
A
#
# COMPACT_ATOMS: atom_id res chain seq x y z
N MET A 1 5.16 -28.32 20.82
CA MET A 1 5.80 -26.99 20.96
C MET A 1 5.85 -26.21 19.65
N ILE A 2 6.32 -26.79 18.53
CA ILE A 2 6.38 -26.11 17.21
C ILE A 2 4.99 -25.73 16.67
N LEU A 3 3.99 -26.60 16.83
CA LEU A 3 2.63 -26.35 16.34
C LEU A 3 1.94 -25.16 17.02
N THR A 4 2.11 -25.05 18.34
CA THR A 4 1.57 -23.93 19.13
C THR A 4 2.23 -22.59 18.79
N GLN A 5 3.54 -22.59 18.53
CA GLN A 5 4.26 -21.39 18.09
C GLN A 5 3.75 -20.88 16.72
N ASN A 6 3.50 -21.78 15.79
CA ASN A 6 2.96 -21.42 14.47
C ASN A 6 1.53 -20.86 14.56
N ILE A 7 0.70 -21.36 15.45
CA ILE A 7 -0.67 -20.83 15.67
C ILE A 7 -0.60 -19.42 16.25
N ILE A 8 0.21 -19.21 17.29
CA ILE A 8 0.37 -17.89 17.92
C ILE A 8 0.91 -16.87 16.93
N ALA A 9 1.92 -17.25 16.15
CA ALA A 9 2.48 -16.38 15.12
C ALA A 9 1.43 -15.98 14.06
N ASN A 10 0.64 -16.92 13.58
CA ASN A 10 -0.43 -16.65 12.62
C ASN A 10 -1.50 -15.72 13.20
N VAL A 11 -1.94 -15.94 14.42
CA VAL A 11 -2.93 -15.07 15.09
C VAL A 11 -2.37 -13.67 15.26
N ALA A 12 -1.12 -13.52 15.69
CA ALA A 12 -0.47 -12.23 15.84
C ALA A 12 -0.38 -11.47 14.51
N ILE A 13 -0.03 -12.16 13.42
CA ILE A 13 0.01 -11.58 12.07
C ILE A 13 -1.39 -11.03 11.70
N TRP A 14 -2.45 -11.81 11.85
CA TRP A 14 -3.81 -11.34 11.53
C TRP A 14 -4.22 -10.12 12.35
N ILE A 15 -3.91 -10.09 13.65
CA ILE A 15 -4.23 -8.94 14.53
C ILE A 15 -3.53 -7.68 14.02
N VAL A 16 -2.22 -7.74 13.79
CA VAL A 16 -1.43 -6.59 13.31
C VAL A 16 -1.97 -6.07 11.97
N LEU A 17 -2.27 -6.98 11.06
CA LEU A 17 -2.74 -6.63 9.73
C LEU A 17 -4.14 -6.01 9.77
N ILE A 18 -5.05 -6.52 10.59
CA ILE A 18 -6.39 -5.92 10.80
C ILE A 18 -6.25 -4.52 11.38
N ILE A 19 -5.41 -4.32 12.39
CA ILE A 19 -5.17 -2.99 13.00
C ILE A 19 -4.65 -2.00 11.94
N SER A 20 -3.75 -2.44 11.07
CA SER A 20 -3.19 -1.60 9.99
C SER A 20 -4.26 -1.13 9.02
N VAL A 21 -5.20 -2.00 8.64
CA VAL A 21 -6.32 -1.66 7.75
C VAL A 21 -7.31 -0.74 8.46
N VAL A 22 -7.69 -1.08 9.69
CA VAL A 22 -8.67 -0.30 10.48
C VAL A 22 -8.14 1.10 10.77
N GLY A 23 -6.83 1.28 10.97
CA GLY A 23 -6.23 2.57 11.24
C GLY A 23 -6.42 3.62 10.14
N ILE A 24 -6.58 3.19 8.88
CA ILE A 24 -6.80 4.10 7.74
C ILE A 24 -8.26 4.52 7.60
N LEU A 25 -9.21 3.68 7.99
CA LEU A 25 -10.64 3.89 7.78
C LEU A 25 -11.19 5.18 8.41
N PRO A 26 -10.85 5.55 9.67
CA PRO A 26 -11.34 6.79 10.26
C PRO A 26 -10.98 8.02 9.44
N GLN A 27 -9.77 8.05 8.84
CA GLN A 27 -9.34 9.16 8.01
C GLN A 27 -10.14 9.24 6.70
N ILE A 28 -10.42 8.09 6.08
CA ILE A 28 -11.26 8.03 4.88
C ILE A 28 -12.67 8.57 5.17
N PHE A 29 -13.29 8.13 6.27
CA PHE A 29 -14.61 8.59 6.68
C PHE A 29 -14.64 10.08 7.02
N LEU A 30 -13.63 10.57 7.74
CA LEU A 30 -13.52 11.98 8.09
C LEU A 30 -13.41 12.84 6.81
N ASN A 31 -12.53 12.48 5.89
CA ASN A 31 -12.36 13.19 4.63
C ASN A 31 -13.66 13.21 3.80
N TYR A 32 -14.37 12.09 3.77
CA TYR A 32 -15.65 11.98 3.07
C TYR A 32 -16.72 12.88 3.70
N LYS A 33 -16.84 12.87 5.03
CA LYS A 33 -17.80 13.68 5.78
C LYS A 33 -17.54 15.18 5.65
N VAL A 34 -16.29 15.59 5.78
CA VAL A 34 -15.89 17.02 5.77
C VAL A 34 -15.69 17.53 4.35
N LYS A 35 -15.64 16.66 3.34
CA LYS A 35 -15.30 16.99 1.94
C LYS A 35 -13.99 17.77 1.82
N SER A 36 -13.02 17.46 2.67
CA SER A 36 -11.75 18.15 2.77
C SER A 36 -10.65 17.19 3.21
N THR A 37 -9.47 17.34 2.62
CA THR A 37 -8.25 16.65 3.02
C THR A 37 -7.24 17.59 3.66
N LYS A 38 -7.75 18.68 4.30
CA LYS A 38 -6.93 19.66 5.00
C LYS A 38 -6.25 18.97 6.19
N GLY A 39 -4.92 19.02 6.24
CA GLY A 39 -4.13 18.32 7.25
C GLY A 39 -3.42 17.07 6.76
N LEU A 40 -3.82 16.52 5.60
CA LEU A 40 -3.08 15.43 4.96
C LEU A 40 -2.00 15.99 4.03
N SER A 41 -0.75 15.55 4.25
CA SER A 41 0.35 15.87 3.35
C SER A 41 0.26 15.05 2.08
N ASN A 42 0.36 15.70 0.92
CA ASN A 42 0.43 15.01 -0.36
C ASN A 42 1.65 14.07 -0.43
N ALA A 43 2.78 14.50 0.12
CA ALA A 43 4.00 13.69 0.16
C ALA A 43 3.79 12.41 0.98
N TYR A 44 3.12 12.50 2.14
CA TYR A 44 2.80 11.35 2.97
C TYR A 44 1.98 10.30 2.20
N ILE A 45 0.93 10.74 1.48
CA ILE A 45 0.07 9.83 0.72
C ILE A 45 0.85 9.15 -0.40
N LEU A 46 1.73 9.91 -1.08
CA LEU A 46 2.54 9.38 -2.17
C LEU A 46 3.55 8.35 -1.67
N ILE A 47 4.26 8.65 -0.59
CA ILE A 47 5.20 7.73 0.03
C ILE A 47 4.48 6.44 0.43
N HIS A 48 3.31 6.55 1.08
CA HIS A 48 2.49 5.39 1.44
C HIS A 48 2.03 4.58 0.23
N LEU A 49 1.62 5.26 -0.83
CA LEU A 49 1.16 4.60 -2.05
C LEU A 49 2.29 3.77 -2.67
N TYR A 50 3.49 4.36 -2.83
CA TYR A 50 4.65 3.65 -3.34
C TYR A 50 5.09 2.51 -2.41
N GLY A 51 5.12 2.75 -1.10
CA GLY A 51 5.45 1.73 -0.11
C GLY A 51 4.54 0.50 -0.19
N TRP A 52 3.23 0.70 -0.32
CA TRP A 52 2.30 -0.42 -0.45
C TRP A 52 2.42 -1.18 -1.77
N ILE A 53 2.84 -0.53 -2.87
CA ILE A 53 3.13 -1.27 -4.11
C ILE A 53 4.35 -2.15 -3.93
N VAL A 54 5.45 -1.57 -3.42
CA VAL A 54 6.68 -2.32 -3.18
C VAL A 54 6.40 -3.48 -2.25
N ASN A 55 5.60 -3.25 -1.19
CA ASN A 55 5.17 -4.30 -0.27
C ASN A 55 4.32 -5.39 -0.96
N LEU A 56 3.46 -5.01 -1.89
CA LEU A 56 2.67 -5.99 -2.67
C LEU A 56 3.60 -6.94 -3.44
N PHE A 57 4.60 -6.40 -4.14
CA PHE A 57 5.60 -7.23 -4.84
C PHE A 57 6.39 -8.10 -3.88
N TYR A 58 6.85 -7.54 -2.76
CA TYR A 58 7.52 -8.28 -1.71
C TYR A 58 6.72 -9.52 -1.26
N VAL A 59 5.44 -9.32 -0.96
CA VAL A 59 4.54 -10.37 -0.47
C VAL A 59 4.36 -11.49 -1.49
N TYR A 60 4.20 -11.17 -2.76
CA TYR A 60 3.95 -12.16 -3.80
C TYR A 60 5.23 -12.82 -4.33
N CYS A 61 6.33 -12.09 -4.46
CA CYS A 61 7.61 -12.66 -4.91
C CYS A 61 8.23 -13.63 -3.89
N LEU A 62 8.05 -13.38 -2.59
CA LEU A 62 8.56 -14.26 -1.54
C LEU A 62 7.53 -15.31 -1.06
N ASP A 63 6.39 -15.40 -1.70
CA ASP A 63 5.32 -16.34 -1.37
C ASP A 63 4.93 -16.31 0.12
N LEU A 64 4.77 -15.11 0.69
CA LEU A 64 4.48 -14.92 2.10
C LEU A 64 3.12 -15.55 2.48
N PRO A 65 2.87 -15.79 3.79
CA PRO A 65 1.63 -16.36 4.27
C PRO A 65 0.38 -15.65 3.73
N ILE A 66 -0.70 -16.40 3.57
CA ILE A 66 -1.96 -15.95 2.96
C ILE A 66 -2.50 -14.65 3.56
N ALA A 67 -2.28 -14.43 4.87
CA ALA A 67 -2.69 -13.21 5.54
C ALA A 67 -2.11 -11.94 4.89
N TYR A 68 -0.83 -11.96 4.54
CA TYR A 68 -0.17 -10.84 3.84
C TYR A 68 -0.69 -10.68 2.42
N LYS A 69 -0.95 -11.80 1.70
CA LYS A 69 -1.48 -11.78 0.34
C LYS A 69 -2.88 -11.19 0.24
N VAL A 70 -3.67 -11.30 1.31
CA VAL A 70 -5.01 -10.70 1.38
C VAL A 70 -4.94 -9.22 1.77
N ILE A 71 -4.10 -8.88 2.75
CA ILE A 71 -4.10 -7.54 3.35
C ILE A 71 -3.28 -6.54 2.54
N ALA A 72 -2.22 -6.95 1.86
CA ALA A 72 -1.42 -6.04 1.03
C ALA A 72 -2.26 -5.37 -0.08
N PRO A 73 -3.03 -6.09 -0.91
CA PRO A 73 -3.90 -5.45 -1.89
C PRO A 73 -5.03 -4.64 -1.25
N LEU A 74 -5.57 -5.07 -0.11
CA LEU A 74 -6.61 -4.32 0.60
C LEU A 74 -6.07 -2.98 1.13
N SER A 75 -4.91 -2.98 1.75
CA SER A 75 -4.25 -1.76 2.23
C SER A 75 -3.89 -0.81 1.08
N LEU A 76 -3.39 -1.35 -0.03
CA LEU A 76 -3.14 -0.58 -1.24
C LEU A 76 -4.42 0.09 -1.75
N LEU A 77 -5.53 -0.63 -1.78
CA LEU A 77 -6.84 -0.10 -2.18
C LEU A 77 -7.27 1.07 -1.28
N LEU A 78 -7.13 0.94 0.04
CA LEU A 78 -7.50 1.99 0.99
C LEU A 78 -6.64 3.25 0.83
N VAL A 79 -5.34 3.08 0.64
CA VAL A 79 -4.44 4.21 0.36
C VAL A 79 -4.75 4.86 -0.99
N PHE A 80 -5.18 4.05 -1.98
CA PHE A 80 -5.64 4.57 -3.26
C PHE A 80 -6.91 5.42 -3.13
N ILE A 81 -7.86 4.99 -2.28
CA ILE A 81 -9.06 5.77 -1.94
C ILE A 81 -8.67 7.11 -1.30
N LEU A 82 -7.70 7.10 -0.37
CA LEU A 82 -7.17 8.32 0.23
C LEU A 82 -6.54 9.27 -0.80
N ALA A 83 -5.72 8.74 -1.71
CA ALA A 83 -5.11 9.51 -2.78
C ALA A 83 -6.17 10.11 -3.71
N PHE A 84 -7.21 9.35 -4.01
CA PHE A 84 -8.35 9.80 -4.80
C PHE A 84 -9.10 10.95 -4.08
N GLN A 85 -9.40 10.79 -2.78
CA GLN A 85 -10.00 11.86 -1.98
C GLN A 85 -9.15 13.13 -1.98
N CYS A 86 -7.83 13.00 -1.87
CA CYS A 86 -6.94 14.16 -1.95
C CYS A 86 -6.96 14.83 -3.33
N ALA A 87 -7.07 14.07 -4.40
CA ALA A 87 -7.21 14.61 -5.75
C ALA A 87 -8.53 15.39 -5.94
N PHE A 88 -9.61 14.92 -5.30
CA PHE A 88 -10.95 15.51 -5.48
C PHE A 88 -11.26 16.64 -4.49
N TYR A 89 -10.93 16.46 -3.22
CA TYR A 89 -11.31 17.42 -2.16
C TYR A 89 -10.28 18.53 -1.96
N ASN A 90 -9.08 18.42 -2.54
CA ASN A 90 -8.10 19.50 -2.43
C ASN A 90 -8.51 20.69 -3.27
N LYS A 91 -8.73 21.84 -2.62
CA LYS A 91 -9.17 23.08 -3.27
C LYS A 91 -8.05 23.75 -4.10
N ARG A 92 -6.77 23.44 -3.85
CA ARG A 92 -5.64 23.99 -4.59
C ARG A 92 -5.48 23.27 -5.93
N LYS A 93 -5.72 23.97 -7.03
CA LYS A 93 -5.60 23.41 -8.40
C LYS A 93 -4.23 22.76 -8.67
N ALA A 94 -3.14 23.37 -8.21
CA ALA A 94 -1.78 22.85 -8.36
C ALA A 94 -1.60 21.49 -7.64
N ALA A 95 -2.05 21.39 -6.39
CA ALA A 95 -1.96 20.15 -5.60
C ALA A 95 -2.81 19.04 -6.22
N ARG A 96 -4.01 19.36 -6.72
CA ARG A 96 -4.89 18.43 -7.43
C ARG A 96 -4.24 17.91 -8.71
N ARG A 97 -3.59 18.77 -9.49
CA ARG A 97 -2.88 18.39 -10.72
C ARG A 97 -1.71 17.45 -10.41
N SER A 98 -0.92 17.79 -9.36
CA SER A 98 0.20 16.95 -8.92
C SER A 98 -0.27 15.55 -8.53
N ILE A 99 -1.30 15.41 -7.69
CA ILE A 99 -1.79 14.10 -7.26
C ILE A 99 -2.29 13.29 -8.46
N LYS A 100 -3.04 13.88 -9.39
CA LYS A 100 -3.47 13.18 -10.60
C LYS A 100 -2.29 12.66 -11.41
N LEU A 101 -1.27 13.49 -11.61
CA LEU A 101 -0.05 13.10 -12.32
C LEU A 101 0.65 11.94 -11.62
N TYR A 102 0.75 11.99 -10.29
CA TYR A 102 1.34 10.92 -9.49
C TYR A 102 0.53 9.62 -9.55
N CYS A 103 -0.81 9.69 -9.51
CA CYS A 103 -1.65 8.49 -9.66
C CYS A 103 -1.47 7.84 -11.03
N VAL A 104 -1.36 8.61 -12.10
CA VAL A 104 -1.10 8.10 -13.45
C VAL A 104 0.29 7.47 -13.52
N ASN A 105 1.31 8.17 -13.03
CA ASN A 105 2.69 7.68 -13.00
C ASN A 105 2.82 6.39 -12.19
N PHE A 106 2.14 6.34 -11.05
CA PHE A 106 2.01 5.16 -10.22
C PHE A 106 1.45 3.96 -10.99
N PHE A 107 0.36 4.15 -11.73
CA PHE A 107 -0.26 3.07 -12.49
C PHE A 107 0.69 2.55 -13.59
N ILE A 108 1.41 3.45 -14.24
CA ILE A 108 2.43 3.11 -15.25
C ILE A 108 3.56 2.29 -14.59
N ILE A 109 4.10 2.75 -13.45
CA ILE A 109 5.17 2.05 -12.73
C ILE A 109 4.68 0.67 -12.26
N PHE A 110 3.45 0.58 -11.73
CA PHE A 110 2.86 -0.68 -11.32
C PHE A 110 2.77 -1.68 -12.49
N LEU A 111 2.28 -1.24 -13.65
CA LEU A 111 2.20 -2.09 -14.83
C LEU A 111 3.58 -2.51 -15.35
N LEU A 112 4.54 -1.58 -15.43
CA LEU A 112 5.89 -1.87 -15.85
C LEU A 112 6.59 -2.84 -14.90
N PHE A 113 6.51 -2.60 -13.60
CA PHE A 113 7.14 -3.47 -12.61
C PHE A 113 6.47 -4.84 -12.56
N GLY A 114 5.13 -4.88 -12.65
CA GLY A 114 4.39 -6.14 -12.75
C GLY A 114 4.78 -6.97 -13.97
N SER A 115 4.94 -6.33 -15.14
CA SER A 115 5.39 -7.02 -16.35
C SER A 115 6.84 -7.51 -16.26
N ILE A 116 7.72 -6.75 -15.59
CA ILE A 116 9.12 -7.14 -15.35
C ILE A 116 9.16 -8.38 -14.43
N VAL A 117 8.41 -8.37 -13.31
CA VAL A 117 8.36 -9.51 -12.38
C VAL A 117 7.82 -10.77 -13.05
N LEU A 118 6.84 -10.63 -13.94
CA LEU A 118 6.30 -11.76 -14.70
C LEU A 118 7.27 -12.27 -15.79
N ALA A 119 8.19 -11.42 -16.27
CA ALA A 119 9.13 -11.77 -17.35
C ALA A 119 10.47 -12.29 -16.86
N ILE A 120 10.79 -12.16 -15.56
CA ILE A 120 12.08 -12.54 -14.98
C ILE A 120 11.94 -13.89 -14.22
N ASP A 121 12.87 -14.81 -14.50
CA ASP A 121 12.95 -16.12 -13.84
C ASP A 121 13.46 -16.07 -12.36
N PHE A 122 13.76 -14.88 -11.82
CA PHE A 122 14.29 -14.67 -10.46
C PHE A 122 13.37 -13.81 -9.56
N PRO A 123 12.12 -14.20 -9.33
CA PRO A 123 11.20 -13.40 -8.52
C PRO A 123 11.65 -13.26 -7.05
N TYR A 124 12.44 -14.23 -6.56
CA TYR A 124 12.91 -14.26 -5.17
C TYR A 124 13.88 -13.12 -4.83
N GLU A 125 14.87 -12.85 -5.68
CA GLU A 125 15.85 -11.78 -5.44
C GLU A 125 15.19 -10.39 -5.51
N ILE A 126 14.27 -10.21 -6.45
CA ILE A 126 13.48 -8.98 -6.56
C ILE A 126 12.59 -8.79 -5.33
N GLY A 127 12.01 -9.87 -4.81
CA GLY A 127 11.20 -9.85 -3.60
C GLY A 127 11.98 -9.38 -2.38
N HIS A 128 13.21 -9.86 -2.18
CA HIS A 128 14.08 -9.40 -1.10
C HIS A 128 14.43 -7.93 -1.22
N LEU A 129 14.80 -7.46 -2.41
CA LEU A 129 15.09 -6.05 -2.65
C LEU A 129 13.87 -5.17 -2.35
N ALA A 130 12.69 -5.59 -2.79
CA ALA A 130 11.45 -4.90 -2.52
C ALA A 130 11.13 -4.86 -1.00
N GLY A 131 11.43 -5.95 -0.27
CA GLY A 131 11.28 -6.00 1.18
C GLY A 131 12.14 -4.96 1.89
N TRP A 132 13.41 -4.83 1.53
CA TRP A 132 14.30 -3.80 2.09
C TRP A 132 13.80 -2.39 1.81
N ILE A 133 13.35 -2.11 0.61
CA ILE A 133 12.82 -0.78 0.24
C ILE A 133 11.54 -0.49 1.04
N SER A 134 10.65 -1.46 1.23
CA SER A 134 9.39 -1.26 1.96
C SER A 134 9.57 -0.92 3.45
N VAL A 135 10.70 -1.31 4.05
CA VAL A 135 11.02 -1.01 5.46
C VAL A 135 11.54 0.42 5.62
N VAL A 136 12.13 1.01 4.57
CA VAL A 136 12.72 2.36 4.62
C VAL A 136 11.68 3.46 4.33
N ILE A 137 10.57 3.11 3.68
CA ILE A 137 9.47 4.03 3.33
C ILE A 137 8.41 4.07 4.43
#